data_2b7e5ca5798c623cd51f3c7ef4ff8a37
#
_entry.id   2b7e5ca5798c623cd51f3c7ef4ff8a37
#
_cell.length_a   1.000
_cell.length_b   1.000
_cell.length_c   1.000
_cell.angle_alpha   90.00
_cell.angle_beta   90.00
_cell.angle_gamma   90.00
#
_symmetry.space_group_name_H-M   'P 1'
#
loop_
_entity.id
_entity.type
_entity.pdbx_description
1 polymer ?
#
loop_
_entity_poly.entity_id
_entity_poly.type
_entity_poly.pdbx_seq_one_letter_code
_entity_poly.pdbx_strand_id
1 'polypeptide(L)'
;MVIKRAQKEDADIIGEVHSAAWKQTYQGVFSQEYLDSDSPSARREEFLSSLNDRHCVYLLLKDDDQAAGIVKLALNGNDIEIASIYILEEYRGRGFGRKVLEYIFSEYEDCSIVLWVLEANLNARAFYKKCGFELTDKTRLIDRGGSFKQLMYVRNAAS
;
A
#
# COMPACT_ATOMS: atom_id res chain seq x y z
N MET A 1 -4.85 4.73 16.57
CA MET A 1 -4.13 4.97 15.31
C MET A 1 -4.66 6.21 14.63
N VAL A 2 -3.77 7.02 14.07
CA VAL A 2 -4.12 8.21 13.29
C VAL A 2 -3.70 7.98 11.85
N ILE A 3 -4.57 8.33 10.91
CA ILE A 3 -4.30 8.29 9.48
C ILE A 3 -4.24 9.74 9.01
N LYS A 4 -3.10 10.13 8.47
CA LYS A 4 -2.91 11.53 8.05
C LYS A 4 -2.44 11.56 6.60
N ARG A 5 -2.96 12.52 5.82
CA ARG A 5 -2.43 12.76 4.48
C ARG A 5 -1.00 13.30 4.62
N ALA A 6 -0.05 12.61 3.98
CA ALA A 6 1.35 12.99 4.08
C ALA A 6 1.62 14.30 3.35
N GLN A 7 2.44 15.14 3.96
CA GLN A 7 2.85 16.43 3.44
C GLN A 7 4.37 16.48 3.25
N LYS A 8 4.87 17.52 2.63
CA LYS A 8 6.30 17.67 2.33
C LYS A 8 7.18 17.46 3.57
N GLU A 9 6.74 17.94 4.72
CA GLU A 9 7.47 17.82 5.99
C GLU A 9 7.63 16.36 6.44
N ASP A 10 6.80 15.47 5.92
CA ASP A 10 6.82 14.05 6.27
C ASP A 10 7.79 13.23 5.41
N ALA A 11 8.50 13.86 4.48
CA ALA A 11 9.28 13.15 3.47
C ALA A 11 10.31 12.18 4.06
N ASP A 12 11.02 12.57 5.10
CA ASP A 12 12.03 11.71 5.70
C ASP A 12 11.40 10.47 6.33
N ILE A 13 10.34 10.66 7.10
CA ILE A 13 9.67 9.52 7.76
C ILE A 13 8.94 8.63 6.76
N ILE A 14 8.36 9.20 5.69
CA ILE A 14 7.76 8.42 4.62
C ILE A 14 8.81 7.51 3.98
N GLY A 15 9.99 8.06 3.66
CA GLY A 15 11.08 7.27 3.08
C GLY A 15 11.52 6.12 3.98
N GLU A 16 11.73 6.41 5.25
CA GLU A 16 12.17 5.41 6.23
C GLU A 16 11.13 4.30 6.41
N VAL A 17 9.87 4.66 6.65
CA VAL A 17 8.83 3.66 6.93
C VAL A 17 8.46 2.86 5.70
N HIS A 18 8.41 3.52 4.53
CA HIS A 18 8.10 2.82 3.28
C HIS A 18 9.14 1.75 2.96
N SER A 19 10.43 2.13 3.00
CA SER A 19 11.52 1.20 2.71
C SER A 19 11.54 0.04 3.71
N ALA A 20 11.46 0.35 5.01
CA ALA A 20 11.50 -0.68 6.06
C ALA A 20 10.32 -1.65 5.95
N ALA A 21 9.10 -1.14 5.82
CA ALA A 21 7.91 -1.98 5.78
C ALA A 21 7.85 -2.82 4.49
N TRP A 22 8.30 -2.26 3.37
CA TRP A 22 8.39 -2.98 2.10
C TRP A 22 9.36 -4.16 2.19
N LYS A 23 10.56 -3.93 2.75
CA LYS A 23 11.56 -4.98 2.93
C LYS A 23 11.04 -6.07 3.86
N GLN A 24 10.40 -5.70 4.96
CA GLN A 24 9.79 -6.67 5.89
C GLN A 24 8.72 -7.52 5.19
N THR A 25 7.88 -6.88 4.37
CA THR A 25 6.79 -7.56 3.68
C THR A 25 7.29 -8.62 2.69
N TYR A 26 8.36 -8.31 1.98
CA TYR A 26 8.84 -9.17 0.89
C TYR A 26 10.08 -9.98 1.23
N GLN A 27 10.49 -9.99 2.49
CA GLN A 27 11.57 -10.85 2.98
C GLN A 27 11.20 -12.31 2.72
N GLY A 28 12.10 -13.05 2.07
CA GLY A 28 11.84 -14.44 1.70
C GLY A 28 10.98 -14.62 0.45
N VAL A 29 10.50 -13.53 -0.16
CA VAL A 29 9.72 -13.54 -1.39
C VAL A 29 10.56 -13.04 -2.56
N PHE A 30 11.10 -11.82 -2.44
CA PHE A 30 12.04 -11.29 -3.43
C PHE A 30 13.46 -11.62 -3.00
N SER A 31 14.39 -11.66 -3.97
CA SER A 31 15.80 -11.93 -3.66
C SER A 31 16.38 -10.86 -2.73
N GLN A 32 17.34 -11.22 -1.92
CA GLN A 32 17.98 -10.28 -1.01
C GLN A 32 18.65 -9.14 -1.79
N GLU A 33 19.25 -9.43 -2.94
CA GLU A 33 19.84 -8.44 -3.82
C GLU A 33 18.81 -7.39 -4.25
N TYR A 34 17.61 -7.84 -4.63
CA TYR A 34 16.54 -6.93 -5.03
C TYR A 34 16.07 -6.08 -3.84
N LEU A 35 15.87 -6.69 -2.67
CA LEU A 35 15.47 -5.97 -1.45
C LEU A 35 16.51 -4.91 -1.07
N ASP A 36 17.79 -5.24 -1.19
CA ASP A 36 18.89 -4.32 -0.84
C ASP A 36 19.01 -3.15 -1.80
N SER A 37 18.41 -3.23 -2.99
CA SER A 37 18.38 -2.13 -3.95
C SER A 37 17.44 -1.00 -3.54
N ASP A 38 16.51 -1.27 -2.63
CA ASP A 38 15.60 -0.26 -2.10
C ASP A 38 16.26 0.52 -0.95
N SER A 39 15.92 1.80 -0.81
CA SER A 39 16.48 2.63 0.25
C SER A 39 15.50 3.68 0.73
N PRO A 40 15.64 4.14 1.98
CA PRO A 40 14.85 5.28 2.46
C PRO A 40 14.97 6.52 1.59
N SER A 41 16.18 6.79 1.07
CA SER A 41 16.43 7.94 0.20
C SER A 41 15.65 7.84 -1.12
N ALA A 42 15.64 6.66 -1.75
CA ALA A 42 14.89 6.45 -2.99
C ALA A 42 13.39 6.61 -2.76
N ARG A 43 12.87 6.09 -1.67
CA ARG A 43 11.45 6.22 -1.33
C ARG A 43 11.06 7.65 -0.98
N ARG A 44 11.96 8.37 -0.31
CA ARG A 44 11.78 9.79 -0.02
C ARG A 44 11.65 10.60 -1.32
N GLU A 45 12.56 10.39 -2.26
CA GLU A 45 12.52 11.08 -3.55
C GLU A 45 11.27 10.73 -4.37
N GLU A 46 10.85 9.49 -4.36
CA GLU A 46 9.60 9.06 -4.98
C GLU A 46 8.41 9.82 -4.40
N PHE A 47 8.34 9.94 -3.09
CA PHE A 47 7.27 10.71 -2.42
C PHE A 47 7.32 12.18 -2.79
N LEU A 48 8.50 12.81 -2.73
CA LEU A 48 8.64 14.23 -3.06
C LEU A 48 8.24 14.51 -4.51
N SER A 49 8.59 13.63 -5.43
CA SER A 49 8.20 13.74 -6.84
C SER A 49 6.69 13.65 -7.03
N SER A 50 5.98 12.97 -6.14
CA SER A 50 4.54 12.80 -6.22
C SER A 50 3.74 14.01 -5.76
N LEU A 51 4.35 14.95 -5.03
CA LEU A 51 3.64 16.06 -4.40
C LEU A 51 2.95 17.00 -5.40
N ASN A 52 3.45 17.07 -6.62
CA ASN A 52 2.85 17.88 -7.68
C ASN A 52 1.85 17.10 -8.53
N ASP A 53 1.64 15.81 -8.24
CA ASP A 53 0.71 14.96 -8.97
C ASP A 53 -0.60 14.86 -8.19
N ARG A 54 -1.65 15.52 -8.70
CA ARG A 54 -2.97 15.49 -8.07
C ARG A 54 -3.64 14.11 -8.10
N HIS A 55 -3.09 13.17 -8.89
CA HIS A 55 -3.60 11.80 -8.99
C HIS A 55 -2.90 10.84 -8.05
N CYS A 56 -2.05 11.34 -7.17
CA CYS A 56 -1.32 10.52 -6.20
C CYS A 56 -1.50 11.08 -4.78
N VAL A 57 -1.84 10.21 -3.86
CA VAL A 57 -1.99 10.56 -2.44
C VAL A 57 -1.22 9.55 -1.61
N TYR A 58 -0.42 10.05 -0.67
CA TYR A 58 0.21 9.21 0.35
C TYR A 58 -0.49 9.45 1.69
N LEU A 59 -0.75 8.37 2.41
CA LEU A 59 -1.23 8.42 3.79
C LEU A 59 -0.12 7.90 4.71
N LEU A 60 0.10 8.62 5.78
CA LEU A 60 1.01 8.20 6.85
C LEU A 60 0.17 7.65 8.00
N LEU A 61 0.49 6.42 8.41
CA LEU A 61 -0.19 5.75 9.51
C LEU A 61 0.64 5.94 10.76
N LYS A 62 0.03 6.44 11.83
CA LYS A 62 0.74 6.71 13.09
C LYS A 62 0.04 6.04 14.26
N ASP A 63 0.85 5.50 15.15
CA ASP A 63 0.42 5.03 16.46
C ASP A 63 1.07 5.95 17.48
N ASP A 64 0.27 6.82 18.11
CA ASP A 64 0.76 7.98 18.87
C ASP A 64 1.67 8.81 17.96
N ASP A 65 2.91 9.09 18.38
CA ASP A 65 3.86 9.87 17.59
C ASP A 65 4.75 9.02 16.68
N GLN A 66 4.55 7.69 16.65
CA GLN A 66 5.37 6.77 15.88
C GLN A 66 4.74 6.45 14.54
N ALA A 67 5.55 6.44 13.49
CA ALA A 67 5.09 6.01 12.17
C ALA A 67 4.92 4.48 12.16
N ALA A 68 3.75 4.01 11.76
CA ALA A 68 3.43 2.59 11.74
C ALA A 68 3.36 2.01 10.33
N GLY A 69 3.15 2.85 9.32
CA GLY A 69 3.03 2.39 7.94
C GLY A 69 2.71 3.50 6.97
N ILE A 70 2.59 3.12 5.70
CA ILE A 70 2.21 4.05 4.62
C ILE A 70 1.20 3.42 3.70
N VAL A 71 0.45 4.29 3.04
CA VAL A 71 -0.42 3.91 1.92
C VAL A 71 -0.14 4.87 0.78
N LYS A 72 -0.07 4.35 -0.44
CA LYS A 72 -0.01 5.14 -1.65
C LYS A 72 -1.25 4.84 -2.47
N LEU A 73 -2.00 5.87 -2.82
CA LEU A 73 -3.20 5.78 -3.63
C LEU A 73 -2.97 6.43 -4.99
N ALA A 74 -3.45 5.78 -6.05
CA ALA A 74 -3.51 6.35 -7.38
C ALA A 74 -4.98 6.63 -7.70
N LEU A 75 -5.29 7.88 -8.04
CA LEU A 75 -6.65 8.34 -8.29
C LEU A 75 -6.91 8.35 -9.80
N ASN A 76 -7.74 7.43 -10.29
CA ASN A 76 -8.00 7.25 -11.70
C ASN A 76 -9.49 7.43 -12.00
N GLY A 77 -9.98 8.67 -11.91
CA GLY A 77 -11.40 8.95 -12.14
C GLY A 77 -12.28 8.36 -11.04
N ASN A 78 -13.13 7.40 -11.40
CA ASN A 78 -14.02 6.71 -10.46
C ASN A 78 -13.36 5.51 -9.78
N ASP A 79 -12.10 5.24 -10.10
CA ASP A 79 -11.34 4.13 -9.52
C ASP A 79 -10.21 4.67 -8.66
N ILE A 80 -10.05 4.08 -7.49
CA ILE A 80 -8.93 4.35 -6.62
C ILE A 80 -8.10 3.07 -6.55
N GLU A 81 -6.83 3.15 -6.94
CA GLU A 81 -5.92 2.02 -6.76
C GLU A 81 -5.13 2.19 -5.47
N ILE A 82 -5.14 1.17 -4.63
CA ILE A 82 -4.21 1.09 -3.51
C ILE A 82 -2.90 0.55 -4.09
N ALA A 83 -2.03 1.47 -4.49
CA ALA A 83 -0.75 1.10 -5.13
C ALA A 83 0.23 0.49 -4.12
N SER A 84 0.17 0.94 -2.87
CA SER A 84 1.01 0.41 -1.79
C SER A 84 0.24 0.51 -0.48
N ILE A 85 0.33 -0.53 0.33
CA ILE A 85 -0.14 -0.54 1.70
C ILE A 85 0.83 -1.41 2.50
N TYR A 86 1.64 -0.77 3.33
CA TYR A 86 2.68 -1.45 4.11
C TYR A 86 2.63 -0.99 5.54
N ILE A 87 2.55 -1.95 6.45
CA ILE A 87 2.54 -1.73 7.89
C ILE A 87 3.78 -2.40 8.46
N LEU A 88 4.52 -1.66 9.29
CA LEU A 88 5.69 -2.20 9.97
C LEU A 88 5.30 -3.42 10.79
N GLU A 89 6.19 -4.40 10.82
CA GLU A 89 5.96 -5.70 11.46
C GLU A 89 5.47 -5.57 12.90
N GLU A 90 6.06 -4.66 13.66
CA GLU A 90 5.72 -4.43 15.07
C GLU A 90 4.30 -3.93 15.30
N TYR A 91 3.64 -3.42 14.25
CA TYR A 91 2.27 -2.92 14.32
C TYR A 91 1.25 -3.86 13.67
N ARG A 92 1.69 -4.99 13.14
CA ARG A 92 0.80 -5.98 12.52
C ARG A 92 0.01 -6.73 13.59
N GLY A 93 -1.15 -7.25 13.19
CA GLY A 93 -2.01 -7.99 14.10
C GLY A 93 -2.79 -7.13 15.09
N ARG A 94 -2.81 -5.81 14.90
CA ARG A 94 -3.53 -4.86 15.77
C ARG A 94 -4.77 -4.25 15.09
N GLY A 95 -5.14 -4.76 13.92
CA GLY A 95 -6.29 -4.26 13.18
C GLY A 95 -6.04 -2.99 12.38
N PHE A 96 -4.79 -2.56 12.23
CA PHE A 96 -4.44 -1.34 11.48
C PHE A 96 -4.82 -1.45 10.01
N GLY A 97 -4.58 -2.59 9.39
CA GLY A 97 -4.93 -2.80 7.98
C GLY A 97 -6.43 -2.62 7.72
N ARG A 98 -7.27 -3.19 8.58
CA ARG A 98 -8.72 -3.05 8.46
C ARG A 98 -9.16 -1.60 8.65
N LYS A 99 -8.60 -0.92 9.63
CA LYS A 99 -8.92 0.50 9.89
C LYS A 99 -8.55 1.39 8.71
N VAL A 100 -7.40 1.12 8.10
CA VAL A 100 -6.95 1.86 6.92
C VAL A 100 -7.91 1.65 5.76
N LEU A 101 -8.32 0.39 5.51
CA LEU A 101 -9.27 0.10 4.43
C LEU A 101 -10.63 0.76 4.69
N GLU A 102 -11.13 0.71 5.91
CA GLU A 102 -12.37 1.39 6.28
C GLU A 102 -12.30 2.90 6.04
N TYR A 103 -11.16 3.51 6.37
CA TYR A 103 -10.91 4.92 6.10
C TYR A 103 -10.97 5.21 4.59
N ILE A 104 -10.29 4.41 3.79
CA ILE A 104 -10.28 4.57 2.33
C ILE A 104 -11.70 4.42 1.76
N PHE A 105 -12.43 3.41 2.21
CA PHE A 105 -13.81 3.18 1.76
C PHE A 105 -14.72 4.35 2.10
N SER A 106 -14.54 4.95 3.25
CA SER A 106 -15.32 6.12 3.67
C SER A 106 -14.97 7.37 2.89
N GLU A 107 -13.69 7.62 2.66
CA GLU A 107 -13.23 8.81 1.93
C GLU A 107 -13.60 8.75 0.44
N TYR A 108 -13.69 7.55 -0.13
CA TYR A 108 -13.92 7.33 -1.55
C TYR A 108 -15.13 6.43 -1.79
N GLU A 109 -16.22 6.69 -1.06
CA GLU A 109 -17.40 5.82 -1.07
C GLU A 109 -18.05 5.66 -2.44
N ASP A 110 -17.91 6.66 -3.31
CA ASP A 110 -18.46 6.64 -4.66
C ASP A 110 -17.54 6.01 -5.70
N CYS A 111 -16.38 5.51 -5.27
CA CYS A 111 -15.36 4.96 -6.15
C CYS A 111 -15.21 3.47 -5.96
N SER A 112 -14.83 2.77 -7.02
CA SER A 112 -14.35 1.41 -6.91
C SER A 112 -12.91 1.45 -6.41
N ILE A 113 -12.57 0.55 -5.49
CA ILE A 113 -11.22 0.44 -4.94
C ILE A 113 -10.59 -0.81 -5.52
N VAL A 114 -9.42 -0.68 -6.14
CA VAL A 114 -8.72 -1.80 -6.76
C VAL A 114 -7.33 -1.95 -6.14
N LEU A 115 -6.83 -3.18 -6.12
CA LEU A 115 -5.47 -3.46 -5.70
C LEU A 115 -4.95 -4.73 -6.37
N TRP A 116 -3.63 -4.87 -6.37
CA TRP A 116 -2.96 -6.05 -6.93
C TRP A 116 -2.22 -6.77 -5.81
N VAL A 117 -2.36 -8.09 -5.79
CA VAL A 117 -1.76 -8.95 -4.76
C VAL A 117 -0.98 -10.06 -5.46
N LEU A 118 0.19 -10.40 -4.94
CA LEU A 118 0.92 -11.57 -5.43
C LEU A 118 0.05 -12.82 -5.29
N GLU A 119 -0.04 -13.61 -6.35
CA GLU A 119 -0.83 -14.85 -6.36
C GLU A 119 -0.46 -15.77 -5.21
N ALA A 120 0.83 -15.84 -4.87
CA ALA A 120 1.34 -16.70 -3.81
C ALA A 120 1.07 -16.17 -2.40
N ASN A 121 0.65 -14.90 -2.25
CA ASN A 121 0.42 -14.31 -0.93
C ASN A 121 -0.99 -14.65 -0.43
N LEU A 122 -1.16 -15.89 0.04
CA LEU A 122 -2.47 -16.39 0.46
C LEU A 122 -3.05 -15.63 1.65
N ASN A 123 -2.19 -15.18 2.57
CA ASN A 123 -2.65 -14.41 3.74
C ASN A 123 -3.25 -13.07 3.34
N ALA A 124 -2.58 -12.34 2.45
CA ALA A 124 -3.09 -11.06 1.96
C ALA A 124 -4.38 -11.25 1.18
N ARG A 125 -4.44 -12.27 0.33
CA ARG A 125 -5.64 -12.58 -0.45
C ARG A 125 -6.83 -12.85 0.45
N ALA A 126 -6.65 -13.66 1.49
CA ALA A 126 -7.70 -13.96 2.47
C ALA A 126 -8.14 -12.70 3.23
N PHE A 127 -7.19 -11.86 3.61
CA PHE A 127 -7.46 -10.61 4.31
C PHE A 127 -8.32 -9.66 3.47
N TYR A 128 -7.93 -9.44 2.22
CA TYR A 128 -8.70 -8.53 1.35
C TYR A 128 -10.09 -9.05 1.05
N LYS A 129 -10.23 -10.37 0.89
CA LYS A 129 -11.54 -10.99 0.71
C LYS A 129 -12.44 -10.74 1.93
N LYS A 130 -11.91 -10.87 3.13
CA LYS A 130 -12.65 -10.57 4.37
C LYS A 130 -13.07 -9.11 4.45
N CYS A 131 -12.29 -8.23 3.86
CA CYS A 131 -12.58 -6.79 3.87
C CYS A 131 -13.52 -6.35 2.74
N GLY A 132 -14.08 -7.30 1.99
CA GLY A 132 -15.08 -7.02 0.97
C GLY A 132 -14.55 -6.90 -0.45
N PHE A 133 -13.28 -7.24 -0.68
CA PHE A 133 -12.73 -7.29 -2.03
C PHE A 133 -13.09 -8.61 -2.70
N GLU A 134 -13.30 -8.55 -4.01
CA GLU A 134 -13.55 -9.72 -4.84
C GLU A 134 -12.42 -9.90 -5.84
N LEU A 135 -12.01 -11.16 -6.05
CA LEU A 135 -11.04 -11.51 -7.07
C LEU A 135 -11.64 -11.29 -8.46
N THR A 136 -10.88 -10.65 -9.35
CA THR A 136 -11.26 -10.49 -10.75
C THR A 136 -10.48 -11.49 -11.61
N ASP A 137 -10.76 -11.52 -12.91
CA ASP A 137 -10.03 -12.32 -13.87
C ASP A 137 -8.76 -11.65 -14.39
N LYS A 138 -8.47 -10.43 -13.93
CA LYS A 138 -7.28 -9.69 -14.38
C LYS A 138 -6.04 -10.13 -13.62
N THR A 139 -5.00 -10.41 -14.38
CA THR A 139 -3.69 -10.79 -13.85
C THR A 139 -2.61 -9.99 -14.57
N ARG A 140 -1.43 -9.92 -13.96
CA ARG A 140 -0.26 -9.32 -14.60
C ARG A 140 1.01 -9.96 -14.06
N LEU A 141 2.07 -9.88 -14.84
CA LEU A 141 3.42 -10.26 -14.41
C LEU A 141 4.19 -8.98 -14.08
N ILE A 142 4.91 -9.00 -12.99
CA ILE A 142 5.79 -7.90 -12.58
C ILE A 142 7.21 -8.43 -12.44
N ASP A 143 8.19 -7.56 -12.71
CA ASP A 143 9.60 -7.85 -12.49
C ASP A 143 10.05 -7.21 -11.18
N ARG A 144 10.48 -8.06 -10.24
CA ARG A 144 11.01 -7.65 -8.93
C ARG A 144 12.24 -8.50 -8.61
N GLY A 145 13.27 -8.41 -9.47
CA GLY A 145 14.42 -9.28 -9.40
C GLY A 145 14.10 -10.71 -9.87
N GLY A 146 12.96 -10.89 -10.53
CA GLY A 146 12.39 -12.13 -11.03
C GLY A 146 10.95 -11.87 -11.43
N SER A 147 10.32 -12.80 -12.12
CA SER A 147 8.95 -12.65 -12.59
C SER A 147 7.96 -13.15 -11.54
N PHE A 148 7.00 -12.31 -11.19
CA PHE A 148 5.96 -12.64 -10.20
C PHE A 148 4.59 -12.32 -10.78
N LYS A 149 3.63 -13.19 -10.50
CA LYS A 149 2.25 -12.99 -10.94
C LYS A 149 1.43 -12.28 -9.87
N GLN A 150 0.71 -11.25 -10.28
CA GLN A 150 -0.24 -10.55 -9.42
C GLN A 150 -1.66 -10.76 -9.92
N LEU A 151 -2.60 -10.76 -8.97
CA LEU A 151 -4.03 -10.87 -9.21
C LEU A 151 -4.69 -9.56 -8.79
N MET A 152 -5.68 -9.09 -9.57
CA MET A 152 -6.41 -7.89 -9.25
C MET A 152 -7.66 -8.21 -8.43
N TYR A 153 -7.83 -7.47 -7.35
CA TYR A 153 -9.01 -7.50 -6.49
C TYR A 153 -9.73 -6.16 -6.59
N VAL A 154 -11.04 -6.17 -6.46
CA VAL A 154 -11.86 -4.97 -6.53
C VAL A 154 -12.92 -4.99 -5.43
N ARG A 155 -13.17 -3.81 -4.86
CA ARG A 155 -14.34 -3.54 -4.04
C ARG A 155 -15.14 -2.47 -4.75
N ASN A 156 -16.30 -2.83 -5.26
CA ASN A 156 -17.13 -1.91 -6.02
C ASN A 156 -17.72 -0.82 -5.13
N ALA A 157 -17.98 0.34 -5.75
CA ALA A 157 -18.64 1.43 -5.04
C ALA A 157 -19.99 0.98 -4.49
N ALA A 158 -20.39 1.58 -3.37
CA ALA A 158 -21.74 1.39 -2.83
C ALA A 158 -22.75 1.94 -3.84
N SER A 159 -23.78 1.15 -4.15
CA SER A 159 -24.83 1.55 -5.08
C SER A 159 -25.96 2.27 -4.36
#